data_3e357abcc2dd42cbac99697bb42a766d
#
_entry.id   3e357abcc2dd42cbac99697bb42a766d
#
_cell.length_a   1.000
_cell.length_b   1.000
_cell.length_c   1.000
_cell.angle_alpha   90.00
_cell.angle_beta   90.00
_cell.angle_gamma   90.00
#
_symmetry.space_group_name_H-M   'P 1'
#
loop_
_entity.id
_entity.type
_entity.pdbx_description
1 polymer ?
#
loop_
_entity_poly.entity_id
_entity_poly.type
_entity_poly.pdbx_seq_one_letter_code
_entity_poly.pdbx_strand_id
1 'polypeptide(L)'
;MDITEELALYEALAENEGFKAFCQEVAKIEARELAIAVEAKTPREETVALKTAKGLRIALDFVPNKIADLKAEIECEIERAEKEQEEAKRRLL
;
A
#
# COMPACT_ATOMS: atom_id res chain seq x y z
N MET A 1 11.42 -15.38 -4.95
CA MET A 1 11.80 -14.24 -4.08
C MET A 1 11.16 -14.44 -2.72
N ASP A 2 11.94 -14.37 -1.65
CA ASP A 2 11.36 -14.48 -0.32
C ASP A 2 10.72 -13.17 0.12
N ILE A 3 9.94 -13.22 1.21
CA ILE A 3 9.18 -12.08 1.69
C ILE A 3 10.07 -10.91 2.12
N THR A 4 11.25 -11.19 2.67
CA THR A 4 12.20 -10.16 3.10
C THR A 4 12.79 -9.42 1.91
N GLU A 5 13.14 -10.14 0.84
CA GLU A 5 13.62 -9.55 -0.41
C GLU A 5 12.53 -8.72 -1.09
N GLU A 6 11.31 -9.22 -1.09
CA GLU A 6 10.15 -8.50 -1.64
C GLU A 6 9.92 -7.19 -0.89
N LEU A 7 9.95 -7.22 0.44
CA LEU A 7 9.81 -6.01 1.26
C LEU A 7 10.91 -5.00 0.94
N ALA A 8 12.17 -5.45 0.83
CA ALA A 8 13.29 -4.57 0.52
C ALA A 8 13.11 -3.86 -0.83
N LEU A 9 12.57 -4.56 -1.84
CA LEU A 9 12.29 -3.98 -3.15
C LEU A 9 11.21 -2.89 -3.07
N TYR A 10 10.13 -3.13 -2.35
CA TYR A 10 9.07 -2.12 -2.20
C TYR A 10 9.54 -0.93 -1.37
N GLU A 11 10.34 -1.14 -0.33
CA GLU A 11 10.94 -0.05 0.44
C GLU A 11 11.89 0.80 -0.41
N ALA A 12 12.72 0.16 -1.23
CA ALA A 12 13.61 0.86 -2.17
C ALA A 12 12.81 1.66 -3.19
N LEU A 13 11.71 1.11 -3.71
CA LEU A 13 10.83 1.82 -4.63
C LEU A 13 10.21 3.05 -3.96
N ALA A 14 9.73 2.91 -2.72
CA ALA A 14 9.13 4.01 -1.98
C ALA A 14 10.11 5.17 -1.75
N GLU A 15 11.41 4.88 -1.65
CA GLU A 15 12.46 5.88 -1.46
C GLU A 15 13.03 6.44 -2.77
N ASN A 16 12.66 5.85 -3.91
CA ASN A 16 13.14 6.30 -5.22
C ASN A 16 12.58 7.68 -5.56
N GLU A 17 13.45 8.63 -5.90
CA GLU A 17 13.06 10.01 -6.19
C GLU A 17 12.15 10.13 -7.40
N GLY A 18 12.40 9.35 -8.45
CA GLY A 18 11.54 9.33 -9.63
C GLY A 18 10.16 8.80 -9.32
N PHE A 19 10.07 7.77 -8.50
CA PHE A 19 8.79 7.21 -8.04
C PHE A 19 8.02 8.20 -7.17
N LYS A 20 8.71 8.89 -6.26
CA LYS A 20 8.09 9.94 -5.43
C LYS A 20 7.52 11.06 -6.30
N ALA A 21 8.28 11.50 -7.30
CA ALA A 21 7.82 12.53 -8.25
C ALA A 21 6.59 12.06 -9.03
N PHE A 22 6.60 10.82 -9.50
CA PHE A 22 5.44 10.20 -10.16
C PHE A 22 4.21 10.20 -9.25
N CYS A 23 4.35 9.77 -8.01
CA CYS A 23 3.25 9.77 -7.04
C CYS A 23 2.70 11.17 -6.79
N GLN A 24 3.56 12.18 -6.72
CA GLN A 24 3.13 13.58 -6.58
C GLN A 24 2.29 14.04 -7.78
N GLU A 25 2.69 13.68 -9.00
CA GLU A 25 1.92 14.03 -10.20
C GLU A 25 0.57 13.31 -10.21
N VAL A 26 0.52 12.03 -9.84
CA VAL A 26 -0.72 11.27 -9.73
C VAL A 26 -1.65 11.89 -8.67
N ALA A 27 -1.10 12.32 -7.53
CA ALA A 27 -1.87 12.99 -6.48
C ALA A 27 -2.48 14.33 -6.97
N LYS A 28 -1.77 15.06 -7.81
CA LYS A 28 -2.29 16.29 -8.42
C LYS A 28 -3.48 15.99 -9.35
N ILE A 29 -3.40 14.91 -10.12
CA ILE A 29 -4.49 14.49 -10.99
C ILE A 29 -5.70 14.06 -10.15
N GLU A 30 -5.48 13.31 -9.08
CA GLU A 30 -6.54 12.95 -8.14
C GLU A 30 -7.26 14.19 -7.59
N ALA A 31 -6.48 15.17 -7.11
CA ALA A 31 -7.05 16.41 -6.57
C ALA A 31 -7.86 17.17 -7.63
N ARG A 32 -7.39 17.17 -8.87
CA ARG A 32 -8.12 17.79 -10.00
C ARG A 32 -9.46 17.09 -10.25
N GLU A 33 -9.47 15.76 -10.26
CA GLU A 33 -10.68 14.98 -10.45
C GLU A 33 -11.69 15.19 -9.31
N LEU A 34 -11.21 15.29 -8.06
CA LEU A 34 -12.07 15.60 -6.92
C LEU A 34 -12.68 16.99 -7.06
N ALA A 35 -11.92 17.97 -7.54
CA ALA A 35 -12.44 19.32 -7.80
C ALA A 35 -13.50 19.30 -8.92
N ILE A 36 -13.28 18.53 -9.96
CA ILE A 36 -14.26 18.35 -11.05
C ILE A 36 -15.55 17.75 -10.49
N ALA A 37 -15.45 16.75 -9.61
CA ALA A 37 -16.63 16.14 -8.98
C ALA A 37 -17.45 17.15 -8.16
N VAL A 38 -16.77 18.02 -7.40
CA VAL A 38 -17.42 19.05 -6.60
C VAL A 38 -18.19 20.05 -7.48
N GLU A 39 -17.62 20.40 -8.64
CA GLU A 39 -18.21 21.38 -9.56
C GLU A 39 -19.08 20.74 -10.63
N ALA A 40 -19.26 19.43 -10.62
CA ALA A 40 -20.01 18.70 -11.62
C ALA A 40 -21.48 19.17 -11.65
N LYS A 41 -21.99 19.39 -12.86
CA LYS A 41 -23.37 19.85 -13.08
C LYS A 41 -24.35 18.71 -13.28
N THR A 42 -23.85 17.50 -13.55
CA THR A 42 -24.68 16.32 -13.73
C THR A 42 -24.20 15.18 -12.86
N PRO A 43 -25.10 14.27 -12.42
CA PRO A 43 -24.70 13.08 -11.65
C PRO A 43 -23.71 12.19 -12.40
N ARG A 44 -23.78 12.15 -13.72
CA ARG A 44 -22.87 11.35 -14.53
C ARG A 44 -21.43 11.88 -14.48
N GLU A 45 -21.27 13.20 -14.63
CA GLU A 45 -19.96 13.87 -14.54
C GLU A 45 -19.34 13.63 -13.15
N GLU A 46 -20.14 13.81 -12.10
CA GLU A 46 -19.72 13.56 -10.72
C GLU A 46 -19.25 12.12 -10.53
N THR A 47 -20.06 11.16 -10.99
CA THR A 47 -19.73 9.72 -10.87
C THR A 47 -18.44 9.37 -11.57
N VAL A 48 -18.23 9.85 -12.80
CA VAL A 48 -17.01 9.59 -13.57
C VAL A 48 -15.78 10.15 -12.85
N ALA A 49 -15.87 11.40 -12.39
CA ALA A 49 -14.75 12.05 -11.69
C ALA A 49 -14.43 11.33 -10.38
N LEU A 50 -15.43 10.95 -9.58
CA LEU A 50 -15.21 10.23 -8.32
C LEU A 50 -14.61 8.85 -8.54
N LYS A 51 -15.05 8.10 -9.56
CA LYS A 51 -14.48 6.80 -9.90
C LYS A 51 -13.04 6.92 -10.34
N THR A 52 -12.71 7.94 -11.13
CA THR A 52 -11.34 8.20 -11.57
C THR A 52 -10.45 8.53 -10.38
N ALA A 53 -10.90 9.43 -9.49
CA ALA A 53 -10.16 9.79 -8.27
C ALA A 53 -9.94 8.57 -7.36
N LYS A 54 -10.95 7.72 -7.20
CA LYS A 54 -10.85 6.50 -6.40
C LYS A 54 -9.82 5.53 -6.97
N GLY A 55 -9.82 5.34 -8.29
CA GLY A 55 -8.82 4.48 -8.95
C GLY A 55 -7.41 5.01 -8.76
N LEU A 56 -7.20 6.33 -8.88
CA LEU A 56 -5.90 6.95 -8.63
C LEU A 56 -5.46 6.78 -7.19
N ARG A 57 -6.36 6.91 -6.23
CA ARG A 57 -6.07 6.71 -4.80
C ARG A 57 -5.66 5.27 -4.51
N ILE A 58 -6.34 4.29 -5.09
CA ILE A 58 -5.97 2.88 -4.96
C ILE A 58 -4.55 2.65 -5.48
N ALA A 59 -4.20 3.24 -6.63
CA ALA A 59 -2.86 3.12 -7.19
C ALA A 59 -1.79 3.76 -6.28
N LEU A 60 -2.08 4.95 -5.72
CA LEU A 60 -1.17 5.65 -4.81
C LEU A 60 -0.94 4.88 -3.52
N ASP A 61 -1.97 4.20 -3.01
CA ASP A 61 -1.92 3.49 -1.74
C ASP A 61 -1.31 2.09 -1.89
N PHE A 62 -1.11 1.59 -3.11
CA PHE A 62 -0.64 0.22 -3.34
C PHE A 62 0.71 -0.06 -2.67
N VAL A 63 1.73 0.77 -2.91
CA VAL A 63 3.07 0.53 -2.37
C VAL A 63 3.10 0.66 -0.84
N PRO A 64 2.55 1.72 -0.23
CA PRO A 64 2.48 1.79 1.24
C PRO A 64 1.74 0.62 1.88
N ASN A 65 0.61 0.22 1.30
CA ASN A 65 -0.17 -0.91 1.81
C ASN A 65 0.58 -2.23 1.64
N LYS A 66 1.27 -2.43 0.52
CA LYS A 66 2.07 -3.63 0.29
C LYS A 66 3.20 -3.74 1.31
N ILE A 67 3.88 -2.63 1.61
CA ILE A 67 4.92 -2.59 2.64
C ILE A 67 4.34 -2.95 4.01
N ALA A 68 3.20 -2.38 4.38
CA ALA A 68 2.55 -2.68 5.66
C ALA A 68 2.14 -4.15 5.76
N ASP A 69 1.57 -4.71 4.69
CA ASP A 69 1.16 -6.11 4.64
C ASP A 69 2.34 -7.07 4.76
N LEU A 70 3.44 -6.78 4.06
CA LEU A 70 4.66 -7.62 4.13
C LEU A 70 5.29 -7.55 5.52
N LYS A 71 5.33 -6.39 6.15
CA LYS A 71 5.82 -6.25 7.53
C LYS A 71 4.97 -7.05 8.52
N ALA A 72 3.65 -6.98 8.39
CA ALA A 72 2.73 -7.72 9.25
C ALA A 72 2.91 -9.24 9.07
N GLU A 73 3.09 -9.69 7.83
CA GLU A 73 3.31 -11.11 7.53
C GLU A 73 4.62 -11.61 8.14
N ILE A 74 5.70 -10.83 8.06
CA ILE A 74 6.98 -11.15 8.67
C ILE A 74 6.84 -11.26 10.20
N GLU A 75 6.14 -10.32 10.84
CA GLU A 75 5.89 -10.35 12.28
C GLU A 75 5.12 -11.60 12.68
N CYS A 76 4.10 -11.98 11.91
CA CYS A 76 3.35 -13.22 12.17
C CYS A 76 4.21 -14.47 12.08
N GLU A 77 5.13 -14.53 11.12
CA GLU A 77 6.06 -15.66 10.98
C GLU A 77 7.03 -15.75 12.16
N ILE A 78 7.54 -14.60 12.62
CA ILE A 78 8.42 -14.54 13.77
C ILE A 78 7.70 -15.01 15.04
N GLU A 79 6.49 -14.53 15.30
CA GLU A 79 5.69 -14.93 16.45
C GLU A 79 5.39 -16.44 16.44
N ARG A 80 5.09 -16.98 15.27
CA ARG A 80 4.84 -18.42 15.10
C ARG A 80 6.07 -19.23 15.43
N ALA A 81 7.24 -18.81 14.93
CA ALA A 81 8.51 -19.49 15.20
C ALA A 81 8.85 -19.45 16.68
N GLU A 82 8.62 -18.32 17.34
CA GLU A 82 8.86 -18.17 18.80
C GLU A 82 7.95 -19.09 19.62
N LYS A 83 6.67 -19.18 19.26
CA LYS A 83 5.72 -20.09 19.92
C LYS A 83 6.12 -21.56 19.74
N GLU A 84 6.55 -21.95 18.56
CA GLU A 84 7.02 -23.30 18.29
C GLU A 84 8.26 -23.65 19.14
N GLN A 85 9.18 -22.70 19.30
CA GLN A 85 10.35 -22.88 20.14
C GLN A 85 9.96 -23.03 21.62
N GLU A 86 9.05 -22.23 22.12
CA GLU A 86 8.54 -22.34 23.50
C GLU A 86 7.88 -23.69 23.75
N GLU A 87 7.05 -24.15 22.83
CA GLU A 87 6.42 -25.46 22.94
C GLU A 87 7.43 -26.59 22.93
N ALA A 88 8.45 -26.51 22.08
CA ALA A 88 9.53 -27.49 22.04
C ALA A 88 10.31 -27.53 23.36
N LYS A 89 10.58 -26.38 23.97
CA LYS A 89 11.24 -26.30 25.29
C LYS A 89 10.37 -26.91 26.38
N ARG A 90 9.07 -26.68 26.37
CA ARG A 90 8.13 -27.24 27.35
C ARG A 90 8.07 -28.76 27.25
N ARG A 91 8.15 -29.32 26.02
CA ARG A 91 8.13 -30.76 25.81
C ARG A 91 9.41 -31.46 26.30
N LEU A 92 10.53 -30.75 26.34
CA LEU A 92 11.79 -31.27 26.83
C LEU A 92 11.92 -31.24 28.36
N LEU A 93 11.08 -30.53 29.02
CA LEU A 93 10.98 -30.46 30.48
C LEU A 93 9.98 -31.52 31.00
#